data_1a9cf8d7175d194f2d47c115db9e27bb
#
_entry.id   1a9cf8d7175d194f2d47c115db9e27bb
#
_cell.length_a   1.000
_cell.length_b   1.000
_cell.length_c   1.000
_cell.angle_alpha   90.00
_cell.angle_beta   90.00
_cell.angle_gamma   90.00
#
_symmetry.space_group_name_H-M   'P 1'
#
loop_
_entity.id
_entity.type
_entity.pdbx_description
1 polymer ?
#
loop_
_entity_poly.entity_id
_entity_poly.type
_entity_poly.pdbx_seq_one_letter_code
_entity_poly.pdbx_strand_id
1 'polypeptide(L)'
;MRKQALAFCLAFCLCCTLCFSVAAGEVSVSAEAAVLLETSTGEIIYARNRDERLPMASTTKIMTALVAIENGALSTPVTVDPGAVGVEGSSVYLRAGEVLTLEDLLYSLMLESANDAAAAIAYAIGGGIAEFATMMNDKAHSLGLTNTHFTNPHGLDDPEHYTTAADLARLTAYALHNPDFARIVSTYRHTIPMQDGDGVRVLVN
;
A
#
# COMPACT_ATOMS: atom_id res chain seq x y z
N MET A 1 44.50 -23.33 -48.60
CA MET A 1 44.25 -22.23 -47.69
C MET A 1 42.79 -21.66 -47.77
N ARG A 2 42.21 -21.32 -48.92
CA ARG A 2 40.83 -20.79 -48.98
C ARG A 2 39.76 -21.74 -48.47
N LYS A 3 39.84 -23.07 -48.72
CA LYS A 3 38.86 -24.06 -48.22
C LYS A 3 38.90 -24.26 -46.69
N GLN A 4 40.08 -24.10 -46.07
CA GLN A 4 40.20 -24.20 -44.60
C GLN A 4 39.69 -22.95 -43.88
N ALA A 5 39.88 -21.78 -44.48
CA ALA A 5 39.31 -20.51 -43.95
C ALA A 5 37.79 -20.51 -44.00
N LEU A 6 37.18 -21.07 -45.08
CA LEU A 6 35.74 -21.12 -45.23
C LEU A 6 35.13 -22.11 -44.22
N ALA A 7 35.80 -23.24 -43.93
CA ALA A 7 35.32 -24.21 -42.94
C ALA A 7 35.42 -23.61 -41.48
N PHE A 8 36.43 -22.80 -41.21
CA PHE A 8 36.57 -22.13 -39.91
C PHE A 8 35.49 -21.03 -39.69
N CYS A 9 35.17 -20.27 -40.73
CA CYS A 9 34.07 -19.27 -40.69
C CYS A 9 32.73 -19.91 -40.50
N LEU A 10 32.46 -21.06 -41.20
CA LEU A 10 31.19 -21.78 -41.03
C LEU A 10 31.05 -22.41 -39.62
N ALA A 11 32.11 -22.94 -39.06
CA ALA A 11 32.13 -23.49 -37.70
C ALA A 11 31.93 -22.38 -36.66
N PHE A 12 32.53 -21.20 -36.85
CA PHE A 12 32.39 -20.05 -35.95
C PHE A 12 30.96 -19.45 -36.02
N CYS A 13 30.35 -19.36 -37.23
CA CYS A 13 28.96 -18.96 -37.37
C CYS A 13 28.00 -19.97 -36.73
N LEU A 14 28.26 -21.28 -36.81
CA LEU A 14 27.43 -22.32 -36.20
C LEU A 14 27.52 -22.30 -34.67
N CYS A 15 28.68 -21.96 -34.10
CA CYS A 15 28.82 -21.74 -32.63
C CYS A 15 28.08 -20.50 -32.12
N CYS A 16 27.98 -19.43 -32.92
CA CYS A 16 27.26 -18.21 -32.54
C CYS A 16 25.73 -18.36 -32.56
N THR A 17 25.20 -19.39 -33.22
CA THR A 17 23.75 -19.65 -33.25
C THR A 17 23.25 -20.58 -32.14
N LEU A 18 24.13 -21.11 -31.29
CA LEU A 18 23.72 -21.72 -30.03
C LEU A 18 23.40 -20.63 -28.99
N CYS A 19 22.40 -19.81 -29.29
CA CYS A 19 21.71 -19.07 -28.24
C CYS A 19 21.15 -20.08 -27.25
N PHE A 20 21.82 -20.27 -26.14
CA PHE A 20 21.22 -20.94 -24.99
C PHE A 20 20.00 -20.12 -24.60
N SER A 21 18.84 -20.55 -25.03
CA SER A 21 17.59 -20.11 -24.41
C SER A 21 17.65 -20.65 -22.97
N VAL A 22 18.11 -19.83 -22.06
CA VAL A 22 17.85 -20.07 -20.64
C VAL A 22 16.33 -20.05 -20.53
N ALA A 23 15.73 -21.21 -20.41
CA ALA A 23 14.34 -21.32 -20.03
C ALA A 23 14.26 -20.72 -18.62
N ALA A 24 13.92 -19.43 -18.52
CA ALA A 24 13.52 -18.85 -17.27
C ALA A 24 12.33 -19.68 -16.78
N GLY A 25 12.47 -20.36 -15.64
CA GLY A 25 11.37 -21.11 -15.04
C GLY A 25 10.18 -20.18 -14.94
N GLU A 26 9.02 -20.64 -15.41
CA GLU A 26 7.78 -19.85 -15.35
C GLU A 26 7.46 -19.58 -13.86
N VAL A 27 7.51 -18.33 -13.45
CA VAL A 27 7.12 -17.93 -12.09
C VAL A 27 5.61 -18.07 -12.00
N SER A 28 5.14 -19.03 -11.20
CA SER A 28 3.71 -19.22 -10.93
C SER A 28 3.36 -18.68 -9.56
N VAL A 29 2.34 -17.82 -9.50
CA VAL A 29 1.77 -17.30 -8.27
C VAL A 29 0.30 -17.71 -8.17
N SER A 30 -0.20 -17.94 -6.95
CA SER A 30 -1.60 -18.31 -6.70
C SER A 30 -2.54 -17.10 -6.71
N ALA A 31 -2.00 -15.87 -6.59
CA ALA A 31 -2.78 -14.65 -6.61
C ALA A 31 -3.47 -14.42 -7.96
N GLU A 32 -4.69 -13.86 -7.94
CA GLU A 32 -5.45 -13.50 -9.13
C GLU A 32 -4.73 -12.43 -9.97
N ALA A 33 -4.20 -11.41 -9.33
CA ALA A 33 -3.32 -10.40 -9.92
C ALA A 33 -2.04 -10.24 -9.10
N ALA A 34 -0.91 -9.98 -9.76
CA ALA A 34 0.36 -9.76 -9.09
C ALA A 34 1.29 -8.88 -9.93
N VAL A 35 2.09 -8.06 -9.25
CA VAL A 35 3.16 -7.25 -9.83
C VAL A 35 4.39 -7.33 -8.94
N LEU A 36 5.56 -7.53 -9.55
CA LEU A 36 6.86 -7.28 -8.95
C LEU A 36 7.45 -6.04 -9.62
N LEU A 37 7.63 -4.98 -8.84
CA LEU A 37 8.15 -3.70 -9.30
C LEU A 37 9.50 -3.42 -8.62
N GLU A 38 10.47 -2.99 -9.40
CA GLU A 38 11.74 -2.46 -8.89
C GLU A 38 11.51 -0.99 -8.50
N THR A 39 11.72 -0.64 -7.23
CA THR A 39 11.28 0.64 -6.65
C THR A 39 12.10 1.84 -7.10
N SER A 40 13.39 1.66 -7.48
CA SER A 40 14.26 2.77 -7.86
C SER A 40 14.03 3.21 -9.32
N THR A 41 13.64 2.30 -10.19
CA THR A 41 13.42 2.55 -11.62
C THR A 41 11.95 2.62 -12.01
N GLY A 42 11.06 2.01 -11.21
CA GLY A 42 9.65 1.80 -11.54
C GLY A 42 9.43 0.70 -12.57
N GLU A 43 10.47 -0.09 -12.91
CA GLU A 43 10.37 -1.18 -13.87
C GLU A 43 9.55 -2.35 -13.29
N ILE A 44 8.61 -2.86 -14.10
CA ILE A 44 7.85 -4.07 -13.74
C ILE A 44 8.61 -5.30 -14.22
N ILE A 45 9.16 -6.07 -13.28
CA ILE A 45 9.95 -7.28 -13.52
C ILE A 45 9.04 -8.48 -13.79
N TYR A 46 7.87 -8.55 -13.13
CA TYR A 46 6.89 -9.60 -13.30
C TYR A 46 5.48 -9.02 -13.20
N ALA A 47 4.56 -9.54 -14.01
CA ALA A 47 3.16 -9.14 -13.95
C ALA A 47 2.22 -10.31 -14.31
N ARG A 48 1.12 -10.42 -13.58
CA ARG A 48 -0.05 -11.23 -13.87
C ARG A 48 -1.29 -10.39 -13.66
N ASN A 49 -2.18 -10.27 -14.64
CA ASN A 49 -3.42 -9.50 -14.59
C ASN A 49 -3.23 -8.09 -13.99
N ARG A 50 -2.10 -7.45 -14.32
CA ARG A 50 -1.58 -6.26 -13.63
C ARG A 50 -2.53 -5.06 -13.64
N ASP A 51 -3.38 -4.97 -14.67
CA ASP A 51 -4.28 -3.83 -14.92
C ASP A 51 -5.76 -4.21 -14.67
N GLU A 52 -6.02 -5.38 -14.10
CA GLU A 52 -7.36 -5.83 -13.72
C GLU A 52 -7.80 -5.09 -12.44
N ARG A 53 -9.01 -4.51 -12.47
CA ARG A 53 -9.60 -3.82 -11.31
C ARG A 53 -10.17 -4.84 -10.34
N LEU A 54 -9.65 -4.85 -9.13
CA LEU A 54 -10.03 -5.78 -8.08
C LEU A 54 -10.32 -5.02 -6.78
N PRO A 55 -11.16 -5.56 -5.91
CA PRO A 55 -11.29 -5.08 -4.54
C PRO A 55 -9.92 -5.13 -3.84
N MET A 56 -9.60 -4.10 -3.09
CA MET A 56 -8.27 -3.97 -2.49
C MET A 56 -8.24 -4.25 -0.99
N ALA A 57 -9.40 -4.40 -0.34
CA ALA A 57 -9.52 -4.62 1.09
C ALA A 57 -8.61 -3.67 1.90
N SER A 58 -7.96 -4.16 2.96
CA SER A 58 -7.14 -3.35 3.85
C SER A 58 -5.87 -2.77 3.23
N THR A 59 -5.50 -3.12 1.99
CA THR A 59 -4.40 -2.41 1.29
C THR A 59 -4.76 -0.95 0.98
N THR A 60 -6.04 -0.58 1.04
CA THR A 60 -6.56 0.80 1.07
C THR A 60 -5.80 1.69 2.07
N LYS A 61 -5.43 1.13 3.22
CA LYS A 61 -4.81 1.86 4.34
C LYS A 61 -3.43 2.43 4.02
N ILE A 62 -2.78 1.95 2.96
CA ILE A 62 -1.55 2.56 2.42
C ILE A 62 -1.85 3.99 1.96
N MET A 63 -2.93 4.20 1.20
CA MET A 63 -3.34 5.54 0.76
C MET A 63 -3.82 6.39 1.94
N THR A 64 -4.57 5.80 2.86
CA THR A 64 -5.04 6.48 4.08
C THR A 64 -3.88 7.02 4.90
N ALA A 65 -2.86 6.20 5.16
CA ALA A 65 -1.67 6.61 5.88
C ALA A 65 -0.90 7.71 5.14
N LEU A 66 -0.72 7.56 3.82
CA LEU A 66 -0.01 8.53 3.00
C LEU A 66 -0.69 9.90 3.03
N VAL A 67 -2.01 9.95 2.79
CA VAL A 67 -2.78 11.20 2.82
C VAL A 67 -2.74 11.84 4.21
N ALA A 68 -2.85 11.03 5.28
CA ALA A 68 -2.80 11.54 6.64
C ALA A 68 -1.42 12.17 6.98
N ILE A 69 -0.33 11.50 6.61
CA ILE A 69 1.04 12.00 6.84
C ILE A 69 1.32 13.29 6.05
N GLU A 70 0.80 13.39 4.84
CA GLU A 70 1.01 14.57 3.99
C GLU A 70 0.17 15.78 4.42
N ASN A 71 -0.93 15.60 5.17
CA ASN A 71 -1.87 16.66 5.51
C ASN A 71 -1.97 16.96 7.02
N GLY A 72 -1.29 16.20 7.88
CA GLY A 72 -1.31 16.38 9.32
C GLY A 72 0.07 16.26 9.98
N ALA A 73 0.30 16.99 11.06
CA ALA A 73 1.49 16.78 11.88
C ALA A 73 1.29 15.54 12.77
N LEU A 74 2.28 14.65 12.85
CA LEU A 74 2.19 13.38 13.58
C LEU A 74 1.88 13.57 15.08
N SER A 75 2.36 14.66 15.68
CA SER A 75 2.12 15.00 17.09
C SER A 75 0.76 15.66 17.35
N THR A 76 -0.05 15.91 16.30
CA THR A 76 -1.36 16.54 16.46
C THR A 76 -2.28 15.65 17.30
N PRO A 77 -2.85 16.15 18.41
CA PRO A 77 -3.87 15.41 19.15
C PRO A 77 -5.17 15.35 18.33
N VAL A 78 -5.69 14.14 18.18
CA VAL A 78 -6.95 13.83 17.49
C VAL A 78 -7.95 13.35 18.51
N THR A 79 -9.08 14.03 18.62
CA THR A 79 -10.24 13.54 19.37
C THR A 79 -11.05 12.61 18.49
N VAL A 80 -11.26 11.38 18.95
CA VAL A 80 -12.02 10.36 18.21
C VAL A 80 -13.46 10.79 18.06
N ASP A 81 -13.89 10.99 16.80
CA ASP A 81 -15.27 11.30 16.47
C ASP A 81 -16.18 10.10 16.76
N PRO A 82 -17.42 10.31 17.27
CA PRO A 82 -18.38 9.22 17.46
C PRO A 82 -18.64 8.37 16.21
N GLY A 83 -18.55 8.96 15.01
CA GLY A 83 -18.71 8.28 13.74
C GLY A 83 -17.55 7.33 13.39
N ALA A 84 -16.44 7.41 14.09
CA ALA A 84 -15.31 6.50 13.92
C ALA A 84 -15.42 5.22 14.78
N VAL A 85 -16.37 5.17 15.70
CA VAL A 85 -16.52 4.06 16.66
C VAL A 85 -17.43 2.98 16.10
N GLY A 86 -17.05 1.70 16.30
CA GLY A 86 -17.88 0.56 15.93
C GLY A 86 -17.88 0.25 14.43
N VAL A 87 -16.89 0.73 13.69
CA VAL A 87 -16.69 0.35 12.30
C VAL A 87 -16.39 -1.15 12.23
N GLU A 88 -17.07 -1.85 11.32
CA GLU A 88 -16.93 -3.30 11.14
C GLU A 88 -15.47 -3.70 10.79
N GLY A 89 -15.07 -4.90 11.22
CA GLY A 89 -13.78 -5.51 10.91
C GLY A 89 -12.74 -5.30 12.00
N SER A 90 -11.45 -5.24 11.60
CA SER A 90 -10.34 -5.06 12.54
C SER A 90 -10.44 -3.73 13.27
N SER A 91 -10.20 -3.73 14.58
CA SER A 91 -10.38 -2.56 15.44
C SER A 91 -9.40 -2.57 16.60
N VAL A 92 -8.96 -1.41 17.03
CA VAL A 92 -8.24 -1.21 18.30
C VAL A 92 -9.18 -0.73 19.41
N TYR A 93 -10.49 -0.76 19.15
CA TYR A 93 -11.56 -0.43 20.08
C TYR A 93 -11.46 0.99 20.63
N LEU A 94 -11.33 1.96 19.72
CA LEU A 94 -11.35 3.38 20.05
C LEU A 94 -12.71 3.77 20.68
N ARG A 95 -12.66 4.74 21.59
CA ARG A 95 -13.87 5.27 22.25
C ARG A 95 -14.12 6.71 21.78
N ALA A 96 -15.38 7.06 21.61
CA ALA A 96 -15.75 8.45 21.28
C ALA A 96 -15.22 9.42 22.34
N GLY A 97 -14.57 10.48 21.89
CA GLY A 97 -13.92 11.48 22.76
C GLY A 97 -12.54 11.06 23.28
N GLU A 98 -12.06 9.84 23.01
CA GLU A 98 -10.67 9.46 23.29
C GLU A 98 -9.71 10.36 22.48
N VAL A 99 -8.58 10.76 23.09
CA VAL A 99 -7.60 11.61 22.40
C VAL A 99 -6.32 10.82 22.20
N LEU A 100 -5.90 10.69 20.93
CA LEU A 100 -4.64 10.06 20.54
C LEU A 100 -3.86 11.02 19.64
N THR A 101 -2.56 10.82 19.50
CA THR A 101 -1.81 11.52 18.46
C THR A 101 -2.15 10.95 17.08
N LEU A 102 -2.00 11.73 16.01
CA LEU A 102 -2.11 11.23 14.65
C LEU A 102 -1.14 10.06 14.43
N GLU A 103 0.05 10.11 15.03
CA GLU A 103 1.03 9.02 14.99
C GLU A 103 0.51 7.73 15.61
N ASP A 104 -0.14 7.77 16.77
CA ASP A 104 -0.74 6.60 17.43
C ASP A 104 -1.86 6.00 16.58
N LEU A 105 -2.67 6.84 15.93
CA LEU A 105 -3.69 6.38 14.99
C LEU A 105 -3.08 5.72 13.75
N LEU A 106 -1.98 6.26 13.22
CA LEU A 106 -1.26 5.65 12.10
C LEU A 106 -0.61 4.31 12.46
N TYR A 107 -0.07 4.17 13.67
CA TYR A 107 0.38 2.86 14.17
C TYR A 107 -0.79 1.89 14.31
N SER A 108 -1.93 2.32 14.85
CA SER A 108 -3.14 1.51 14.96
C SER A 108 -3.65 1.05 13.57
N LEU A 109 -3.62 1.97 12.61
CA LEU A 109 -3.99 1.73 11.22
C LEU A 109 -3.11 0.66 10.56
N MET A 110 -1.79 0.79 10.68
CA MET A 110 -0.85 -0.02 9.89
C MET A 110 -0.46 -1.33 10.57
N LEU A 111 -0.37 -1.41 11.90
CA LEU A 111 0.02 -2.61 12.61
C LEU A 111 -1.18 -3.55 12.87
N GLU A 112 -2.34 -3.00 13.23
CA GLU A 112 -3.53 -3.78 13.56
C GLU A 112 -4.60 -3.74 12.46
N SER A 113 -4.32 -3.03 11.37
CA SER A 113 -5.30 -2.82 10.29
C SER A 113 -6.64 -2.24 10.78
N ALA A 114 -6.60 -1.36 11.79
CA ALA A 114 -7.75 -0.88 12.52
C ALA A 114 -8.66 0.03 11.66
N ASN A 115 -9.92 -0.37 11.47
CA ASN A 115 -10.90 0.37 10.68
C ASN A 115 -11.41 1.61 11.44
N ASP A 116 -11.53 1.53 12.76
CA ASP A 116 -11.85 2.66 13.62
C ASP A 116 -10.75 3.74 13.59
N ALA A 117 -9.47 3.35 13.56
CA ALA A 117 -8.37 4.28 13.38
C ALA A 117 -8.40 4.94 11.98
N ALA A 118 -8.71 4.18 10.93
CA ALA A 118 -8.90 4.73 9.58
C ALA A 118 -9.99 5.80 9.55
N ALA A 119 -11.14 5.51 10.17
CA ALA A 119 -12.25 6.45 10.26
C ALA A 119 -11.89 7.68 11.11
N ALA A 120 -11.23 7.49 12.26
CA ALA A 120 -10.78 8.60 13.12
C ALA A 120 -9.84 9.56 12.38
N ILE A 121 -8.90 9.01 11.59
CA ILE A 121 -8.02 9.79 10.71
C ILE A 121 -8.85 10.56 9.67
N ALA A 122 -9.82 9.91 9.04
CA ALA A 122 -10.66 10.54 8.01
C ALA A 122 -11.47 11.73 8.58
N TYR A 123 -12.05 11.58 9.75
CA TYR A 123 -12.74 12.69 10.43
C TYR A 123 -11.78 13.82 10.81
N ALA A 124 -10.59 13.49 11.32
CA ALA A 124 -9.62 14.50 11.79
C ALA A 124 -8.99 15.30 10.64
N ILE A 125 -8.67 14.66 9.54
CA ILE A 125 -7.94 15.27 8.42
C ILE A 125 -8.89 15.78 7.32
N GLY A 126 -9.91 15.00 6.99
CA GLY A 126 -10.86 15.30 5.91
C GLY A 126 -12.14 15.99 6.39
N GLY A 127 -12.47 15.89 7.68
CA GLY A 127 -13.76 16.33 8.23
C GLY A 127 -14.89 15.31 8.06
N GLY A 128 -14.61 14.16 7.44
CA GLY A 128 -15.57 13.08 7.21
C GLY A 128 -15.01 11.99 6.29
N ILE A 129 -15.75 10.88 6.19
CA ILE A 129 -15.34 9.73 5.35
C ILE A 129 -15.34 10.11 3.86
N ALA A 130 -16.39 10.79 3.39
CA ALA A 130 -16.54 11.13 1.96
C ALA A 130 -15.52 12.20 1.52
N GLU A 131 -15.31 13.21 2.35
CA GLU A 131 -14.32 14.27 2.12
C GLU A 131 -12.90 13.70 2.09
N PHE A 132 -12.59 12.79 3.02
CA PHE A 132 -11.30 12.11 3.04
C PHE A 132 -11.12 11.18 1.83
N ALA A 133 -12.16 10.46 1.40
CA ALA A 133 -12.12 9.65 0.18
C ALA A 133 -11.85 10.54 -1.06
N THR A 134 -12.38 11.77 -1.10
CA THR A 134 -12.04 12.74 -2.14
C THR A 134 -10.54 13.06 -2.13
N MET A 135 -9.94 13.34 -0.96
CA MET A 135 -8.49 13.57 -0.84
C MET A 135 -7.67 12.35 -1.31
N MET A 136 -8.12 11.13 -1.00
CA MET A 136 -7.48 9.89 -1.46
C MET A 136 -7.51 9.79 -2.99
N ASN A 137 -8.64 10.11 -3.63
CA ASN A 137 -8.80 10.10 -5.08
C ASN A 137 -7.97 11.19 -5.76
N ASP A 138 -7.91 12.39 -5.20
CA ASP A 138 -7.04 13.47 -5.69
C ASP A 138 -5.57 13.06 -5.64
N LYS A 139 -5.16 12.39 -4.56
CA LYS A 139 -3.81 11.83 -4.43
C LYS A 139 -3.56 10.74 -5.46
N ALA A 140 -4.49 9.79 -5.64
CA ALA A 140 -4.40 8.76 -6.68
C ALA A 140 -4.22 9.36 -8.06
N HIS A 141 -5.03 10.36 -8.41
CA HIS A 141 -4.93 11.08 -9.67
C HIS A 141 -3.56 11.78 -9.84
N SER A 142 -3.06 12.44 -8.79
CA SER A 142 -1.74 13.11 -8.81
C SER A 142 -0.57 12.15 -9.04
N LEU A 143 -0.73 10.89 -8.61
CA LEU A 143 0.24 9.81 -8.80
C LEU A 143 0.05 9.05 -10.12
N GLY A 144 -0.95 9.41 -10.93
CA GLY A 144 -1.26 8.73 -12.19
C GLY A 144 -1.85 7.34 -12.02
N LEU A 145 -2.49 7.04 -10.88
CA LEU A 145 -3.17 5.77 -10.60
C LEU A 145 -4.55 5.75 -11.24
N THR A 146 -4.58 5.59 -12.55
CA THR A 146 -5.80 5.80 -13.36
C THR A 146 -6.85 4.70 -13.25
N ASN A 147 -6.50 3.56 -12.65
CA ASN A 147 -7.40 2.43 -12.42
C ASN A 147 -7.63 2.18 -10.93
N THR A 148 -7.61 3.26 -10.13
CA THR A 148 -7.80 3.22 -8.68
C THR A 148 -8.87 4.21 -8.28
N HIS A 149 -9.81 3.79 -7.43
CA HIS A 149 -10.83 4.65 -6.86
C HIS A 149 -11.14 4.23 -5.41
N PHE A 150 -11.28 5.22 -4.54
CA PHE A 150 -11.53 5.06 -3.11
C PHE A 150 -12.90 5.63 -2.75
N THR A 151 -13.70 4.87 -2.01
CA THR A 151 -14.96 5.31 -1.42
C THR A 151 -14.89 5.45 0.10
N ASN A 152 -13.85 4.85 0.72
CA ASN A 152 -13.68 4.84 2.17
C ASN A 152 -12.19 4.67 2.55
N PRO A 153 -11.80 4.99 3.81
CA PRO A 153 -10.39 4.94 4.25
C PRO A 153 -9.94 3.58 4.76
N HIS A 154 -10.82 2.60 4.93
CA HIS A 154 -10.53 1.34 5.61
C HIS A 154 -10.50 0.11 4.70
N GLY A 155 -11.14 0.16 3.53
CA GLY A 155 -11.17 -0.92 2.57
C GLY A 155 -12.33 -1.91 2.74
N LEU A 156 -13.43 -1.51 3.39
CA LEU A 156 -14.69 -2.26 3.34
C LEU A 156 -15.25 -2.22 1.91
N ASP A 157 -15.88 -3.31 1.53
CA ASP A 157 -16.31 -3.55 0.17
C ASP A 157 -17.33 -2.52 -0.32
N ASP A 158 -17.09 -2.03 -1.53
CA ASP A 158 -17.98 -1.16 -2.29
C ASP A 158 -17.67 -1.39 -3.77
N PRO A 159 -18.67 -1.48 -4.67
CA PRO A 159 -18.43 -1.70 -6.10
C PRO A 159 -17.52 -0.66 -6.77
N GLU A 160 -17.52 0.57 -6.24
CA GLU A 160 -16.67 1.67 -6.71
C GLU A 160 -15.32 1.77 -5.97
N HIS A 161 -15.01 0.81 -5.06
CA HIS A 161 -13.76 0.77 -4.30
C HIS A 161 -12.81 -0.27 -4.88
N TYR A 162 -11.93 0.13 -5.78
CA TYR A 162 -11.07 -0.77 -6.53
C TYR A 162 -9.68 -0.20 -6.79
N THR A 163 -8.76 -1.08 -7.07
CA THR A 163 -7.42 -0.78 -7.60
C THR A 163 -6.95 -1.86 -8.56
N THR A 164 -5.73 -1.72 -9.09
CA THR A 164 -5.02 -2.75 -9.84
C THR A 164 -3.71 -3.10 -9.15
N ALA A 165 -3.16 -4.29 -9.42
CA ALA A 165 -1.86 -4.67 -8.88
C ALA A 165 -0.75 -3.69 -9.28
N ALA A 166 -0.82 -3.13 -10.51
CA ALA A 166 0.15 -2.15 -10.97
C ALA A 166 0.04 -0.80 -10.23
N ASP A 167 -1.18 -0.30 -10.03
CA ASP A 167 -1.40 0.95 -9.31
C ASP A 167 -1.04 0.82 -7.83
N LEU A 168 -1.42 -0.30 -7.20
CA LEU A 168 -1.08 -0.57 -5.80
C LEU A 168 0.44 -0.68 -5.58
N ALA A 169 1.16 -1.31 -6.51
CA ALA A 169 2.62 -1.40 -6.45
C ALA A 169 3.28 0.00 -6.55
N ARG A 170 2.79 0.86 -7.47
CA ARG A 170 3.27 2.25 -7.62
C ARG A 170 2.95 3.09 -6.38
N LEU A 171 1.73 2.98 -5.85
CA LEU A 171 1.34 3.65 -4.61
C LEU A 171 2.26 3.26 -3.46
N THR A 172 2.49 1.96 -3.28
CA THR A 172 3.34 1.43 -2.20
C THR A 172 4.78 1.90 -2.35
N ALA A 173 5.34 1.84 -3.57
CA ALA A 173 6.68 2.34 -3.85
C ALA A 173 6.80 3.84 -3.51
N TYR A 174 5.81 4.65 -3.91
CA TYR A 174 5.79 6.07 -3.57
C TYR A 174 5.70 6.30 -2.06
N ALA A 175 4.81 5.60 -1.37
CA ALA A 175 4.63 5.74 0.08
C ALA A 175 5.91 5.40 0.87
N LEU A 176 6.67 4.38 0.45
CA LEU A 176 7.92 3.98 1.08
C LEU A 176 9.05 5.01 0.97
N HIS A 177 8.98 5.98 0.05
CA HIS A 177 9.91 7.11 0.01
C HIS A 177 9.65 8.14 1.12
N ASN A 178 8.46 8.12 1.74
CA ASN A 178 8.19 8.95 2.90
C ASN A 178 8.80 8.29 4.16
N PRO A 179 9.72 8.97 4.88
CA PRO A 179 10.44 8.38 6.00
C PRO A 179 9.52 8.04 7.18
N ASP A 180 8.44 8.78 7.40
CA ASP A 180 7.49 8.50 8.48
C ASP A 180 6.63 7.28 8.13
N PHE A 181 6.16 7.16 6.88
CA PHE A 181 5.48 5.96 6.43
C PHE A 181 6.37 4.73 6.57
N ALA A 182 7.60 4.78 6.04
CA ALA A 182 8.55 3.67 6.11
C ALA A 182 8.86 3.26 7.56
N ARG A 183 9.03 4.23 8.47
CA ARG A 183 9.25 4.00 9.91
C ARG A 183 8.05 3.30 10.55
N ILE A 184 6.84 3.78 10.29
CA ILE A 184 5.61 3.20 10.88
C ILE A 184 5.41 1.76 10.43
N VAL A 185 5.48 1.47 9.11
CA VAL A 185 5.22 0.12 8.58
C VAL A 185 6.32 -0.88 8.91
N SER A 186 7.54 -0.43 9.21
CA SER A 186 8.65 -1.28 9.63
C SER A 186 8.69 -1.53 11.14
N THR A 187 7.84 -0.88 11.92
CA THR A 187 7.78 -1.03 13.37
C THR A 187 7.15 -2.36 13.73
N TYR A 188 7.85 -3.16 14.54
CA TYR A 188 7.35 -4.46 15.02
C TYR A 188 6.30 -4.32 16.11
N ARG A 189 6.49 -3.37 17.03
CA ARG A 189 5.60 -3.16 18.19
C ARG A 189 5.54 -1.68 18.57
N HIS A 190 4.32 -1.20 18.82
CA HIS A 190 4.06 0.12 19.37
C HIS A 190 3.12 0.02 20.59
N THR A 191 3.22 0.95 21.54
CA THR A 191 2.42 0.93 22.77
C THR A 191 1.81 2.30 23.00
N ILE A 192 0.48 2.36 23.14
CA ILE A 192 -0.28 3.57 23.38
C ILE A 192 -0.81 3.53 24.82
N PRO A 193 -0.46 4.51 25.69
CA PRO A 193 -1.07 4.62 27.02
C PRO A 193 -2.57 4.89 26.92
N MET A 194 -3.39 4.19 27.75
CA MET A 194 -4.82 4.47 27.83
C MET A 194 -5.08 5.68 28.73
N GLN A 195 -6.05 6.52 28.33
CA GLN A 195 -6.33 7.79 29.03
C GLN A 195 -6.86 7.66 30.45
N ASP A 196 -7.57 6.57 30.74
CA ASP A 196 -8.12 6.25 32.06
C ASP A 196 -7.06 5.76 33.08
N GLY A 197 -5.79 5.69 32.68
CA GLY A 197 -4.68 5.35 33.58
C GLY A 197 -4.53 3.84 33.84
N ASP A 198 -5.47 3.02 33.38
CA ASP A 198 -5.55 1.59 33.68
C ASP A 198 -5.05 0.69 32.53
N GLY A 199 -3.90 1.02 31.93
CA GLY A 199 -3.31 0.10 30.98
C GLY A 199 -2.67 0.74 29.76
N VAL A 200 -2.32 -0.15 28.81
CA VAL A 200 -1.73 0.20 27.53
C VAL A 200 -2.39 -0.60 26.42
N ARG A 201 -2.58 0.03 25.28
CA ARG A 201 -2.90 -0.66 24.02
C ARG A 201 -1.60 -1.08 23.37
N VAL A 202 -1.40 -2.37 23.15
CA VAL A 202 -0.20 -2.92 22.51
C VAL A 202 -0.55 -3.29 21.08
N LEU A 203 0.15 -2.69 20.13
CA LEU A 203 0.00 -2.94 18.69
C LEU A 203 1.19 -3.76 18.20
N VAL A 204 0.94 -4.77 17.38
CA VAL A 204 1.98 -5.68 16.87
C VAL A 204 1.79 -5.89 15.36
N ASN A 205 2.90 -5.79 14.61
CA ASN A 205 2.91 -6.00 13.16
C ASN A 205 3.02 -7.49 12.83
#